data_dd2dda45e7b6d91e9ae905c40129429d
#
_entry.id   dd2dda45e7b6d91e9ae905c40129429d
#
_cell.length_a   1.000
_cell.length_b   1.000
_cell.length_c   1.000
_cell.angle_alpha   90.00
_cell.angle_beta   90.00
_cell.angle_gamma   90.00
#
_symmetry.space_group_name_H-M   'P 1'
#
loop_
_entity.id
_entity.type
_entity.pdbx_description
1 polymer ?
#
loop_
_entity_poly.entity_id
_entity_poly.type
_entity_poly.pdbx_seq_one_letter_code
_entity_poly.pdbx_strand_id
1 'polypeptide(L)'
;FCKIELPNKKYLLPLLGFSLCMGVGVNFFLYLSVNVATILSPIVIGAQLSIPLAIVCSSIFIGETISYKKWILIITSFIGILLIGFDPKIVDEILGILLICCMAFFYALAQVFSRYLKELDVKFTNAFMGLVGCIVLLILSIFFEGNTVFHLKNINIDAWLMALHHGVLCSLMGHMSMFYLYKFYPVGQVLPFYA
;
A
#
# COMPACT_ATOMS: atom_id res chain seq x y z
N PHE A 1 1.06 -24.46 19.39
CA PHE A 1 -0.08 -23.54 19.48
C PHE A 1 0.48 -22.18 19.89
N CYS A 2 0.47 -21.23 18.96
CA CYS A 2 0.87 -19.85 19.25
C CYS A 2 -0.21 -19.24 20.14
N LYS A 3 0.13 -18.84 21.36
CA LYS A 3 -0.80 -18.05 22.20
C LYS A 3 -0.98 -16.71 21.49
N ILE A 4 -2.16 -16.46 20.93
CA ILE A 4 -2.55 -15.16 20.41
C ILE A 4 -2.81 -14.28 21.63
N GLU A 5 -1.77 -13.59 22.10
CA GLU A 5 -1.95 -12.55 23.11
C GLU A 5 -2.55 -11.33 22.41
N LEU A 6 -3.75 -10.93 22.84
CA LEU A 6 -4.38 -9.72 22.34
C LEU A 6 -3.45 -8.51 22.62
N PRO A 7 -3.21 -7.67 21.60
CA PRO A 7 -2.30 -6.54 21.75
C PRO A 7 -2.79 -5.57 22.81
N ASN A 8 -1.86 -5.00 23.56
CA ASN A 8 -2.16 -3.96 24.53
C ASN A 8 -2.93 -2.81 23.84
N LYS A 9 -3.83 -2.15 24.56
CA LYS A 9 -4.68 -1.04 24.04
C LYS A 9 -3.87 0.04 23.30
N LYS A 10 -2.60 0.26 23.67
CA LYS A 10 -1.71 1.22 23.00
C LYS A 10 -1.45 0.90 21.52
N TYR A 11 -1.54 -0.36 21.12
CA TYR A 11 -1.30 -0.79 19.72
C TYR A 11 -2.57 -0.83 18.88
N LEU A 12 -3.75 -0.71 19.49
CA LEU A 12 -5.02 -0.88 18.78
C LEU A 12 -5.19 0.20 17.69
N LEU A 13 -4.93 1.46 18.03
CA LEU A 13 -5.06 2.58 17.08
C LEU A 13 -4.04 2.46 15.93
N PRO A 14 -2.73 2.24 16.17
CA PRO A 14 -1.78 1.99 15.09
C PRO A 14 -2.12 0.75 14.24
N LEU A 15 -2.65 -0.32 14.85
CA LEU A 15 -3.02 -1.54 14.15
C LEU A 15 -4.22 -1.33 13.22
N LEU A 16 -5.25 -0.63 13.69
CA LEU A 16 -6.38 -0.23 12.86
C LEU A 16 -5.95 0.74 11.75
N GLY A 17 -5.15 1.74 12.07
CA GLY A 17 -4.61 2.69 11.10
C GLY A 17 -3.79 1.98 10.00
N PHE A 18 -2.91 1.07 10.39
CA PHE A 18 -2.16 0.24 9.47
C PHE A 18 -3.07 -0.61 8.57
N SER A 19 -4.04 -1.29 9.17
CA SER A 19 -4.95 -2.18 8.45
C SER A 19 -5.86 -1.42 7.48
N LEU A 20 -6.35 -0.25 7.86
CA LEU A 20 -7.14 0.60 6.98
C LEU A 20 -6.30 1.22 5.86
N CYS A 21 -5.10 1.68 6.17
CA CYS A 21 -4.23 2.26 5.15
C CYS A 21 -3.74 1.19 4.17
N MET A 22 -3.12 0.10 4.66
CA MET A 22 -2.49 -0.92 3.82
C MET A 22 -3.53 -1.90 3.25
N GLY A 23 -4.45 -2.37 4.09
CA GLY A 23 -5.45 -3.37 3.70
C GLY A 23 -6.57 -2.80 2.83
N VAL A 24 -6.98 -1.55 3.07
CA VAL A 24 -8.10 -0.94 2.34
C VAL A 24 -7.63 0.18 1.42
N GLY A 25 -7.03 1.24 1.94
CA GLY A 25 -6.72 2.45 1.17
C GLY A 25 -5.83 2.17 -0.04
N VAL A 26 -4.73 1.43 0.16
CA VAL A 26 -3.81 1.07 -0.93
C VAL A 26 -4.55 0.28 -2.01
N ASN A 27 -5.26 -0.78 -1.65
CA ASN A 27 -5.92 -1.65 -2.63
C ASN A 27 -7.08 -0.95 -3.33
N PHE A 28 -7.88 -0.19 -2.60
CA PHE A 28 -9.04 0.54 -3.14
C PHE A 28 -8.61 1.59 -4.18
N PHE A 29 -7.65 2.46 -3.84
CA PHE A 29 -7.19 3.49 -4.77
C PHE A 29 -6.37 2.93 -5.93
N LEU A 30 -5.61 1.84 -5.71
CA LEU A 30 -4.95 1.12 -6.80
C LEU A 30 -5.98 0.57 -7.80
N TYR A 31 -7.01 -0.13 -7.30
CA TYR A 31 -8.08 -0.67 -8.14
C TYR A 31 -8.79 0.43 -8.93
N LEU A 32 -9.20 1.51 -8.26
CA LEU A 32 -9.85 2.64 -8.93
C LEU A 32 -8.95 3.28 -9.98
N SER A 33 -7.66 3.47 -9.71
CA SER A 33 -6.73 4.08 -10.66
C SER A 33 -6.57 3.23 -11.92
N VAL A 34 -6.44 1.91 -11.76
CA VAL A 34 -6.34 0.97 -12.90
C VAL A 34 -7.65 0.89 -13.67
N ASN A 35 -8.79 0.96 -12.99
CA ASN A 35 -10.12 0.86 -13.62
C ASN A 35 -10.45 2.07 -14.51
N VAL A 36 -9.96 3.28 -14.14
CA VAL A 36 -10.21 4.50 -14.94
C VAL A 36 -9.11 4.77 -15.96
N ALA A 37 -7.95 4.11 -15.84
CA ALA A 37 -6.81 4.33 -16.72
C ALA A 37 -7.00 3.63 -18.08
N THR A 38 -6.73 4.34 -19.16
CA THR A 38 -6.60 3.76 -20.51
C THR A 38 -5.17 3.33 -20.80
N ILE A 39 -4.19 3.99 -20.18
CA ILE A 39 -2.76 3.68 -20.29
C ILE A 39 -2.22 3.38 -18.89
N LEU A 40 -1.66 2.17 -18.70
CA LEU A 40 -1.15 1.74 -17.39
C LEU A 40 0.20 2.35 -17.01
N SER A 41 1.03 2.75 -17.98
CA SER A 41 2.38 3.24 -17.70
C SER A 41 2.43 4.43 -16.72
N PRO A 42 1.61 5.49 -16.85
CA PRO A 42 1.59 6.59 -15.90
C PRO A 42 1.19 6.14 -14.49
N ILE A 43 0.28 5.17 -14.39
CA ILE A 43 -0.18 4.62 -13.11
C ILE A 43 0.97 3.89 -12.39
N VAL A 44 1.69 3.02 -13.12
CA VAL A 44 2.82 2.27 -12.56
C VAL A 44 3.93 3.22 -12.09
N ILE A 45 4.24 4.24 -12.89
CA ILE A 45 5.26 5.24 -12.51
C ILE A 45 4.76 6.08 -11.32
N GLY A 46 3.49 6.48 -11.32
CA GLY A 46 2.87 7.22 -10.22
C GLY A 46 2.89 6.44 -8.88
N ALA A 47 2.73 5.12 -8.93
CA ALA A 47 2.82 4.27 -7.75
C ALA A 47 4.19 4.36 -7.04
N GLN A 48 5.27 4.63 -7.77
CA GLN A 48 6.61 4.78 -7.22
C GLN A 48 6.75 6.01 -6.29
N LEU A 49 5.81 6.97 -6.34
CA LEU A 49 5.72 8.04 -5.34
C LEU A 49 5.56 7.54 -3.90
N SER A 50 5.10 6.32 -3.72
CA SER A 50 4.97 5.71 -2.40
C SER A 50 6.28 5.69 -1.63
N ILE A 51 7.43 5.52 -2.31
CA ILE A 51 8.75 5.48 -1.70
C ILE A 51 9.16 6.84 -1.12
N PRO A 52 9.25 7.91 -1.92
CA PRO A 52 9.63 9.22 -1.39
C PRO A 52 8.62 9.75 -0.37
N LEU A 53 7.33 9.51 -0.56
CA LEU A 53 6.31 9.88 0.42
C LEU A 53 6.48 9.13 1.75
N ALA A 54 6.79 7.83 1.72
CA ALA A 54 7.01 7.06 2.95
C ALA A 54 8.24 7.56 3.72
N ILE A 55 9.32 7.95 3.03
CA ILE A 55 10.51 8.52 3.65
C ILE A 55 10.18 9.88 4.30
N VAL A 56 9.43 10.72 3.61
CA VAL A 56 9.00 12.03 4.14
C VAL A 56 8.07 11.84 5.33
N CYS A 57 7.06 10.98 5.22
CA CYS A 57 6.13 10.69 6.32
C CYS A 57 6.87 10.09 7.54
N SER A 58 7.83 9.19 7.35
CA SER A 58 8.59 8.63 8.47
C SER A 58 9.45 9.68 9.16
N SER A 59 9.99 10.64 8.42
CA SER A 59 10.71 11.77 9.02
C SER A 59 9.80 12.67 9.85
N ILE A 60 8.59 12.97 9.35
CA ILE A 60 7.65 13.86 10.05
C ILE A 60 7.05 13.19 11.28
N PHE A 61 6.58 11.95 11.17
CA PHE A 61 5.80 11.27 12.22
C PHE A 61 6.65 10.48 13.20
N ILE A 62 7.81 9.97 12.76
CA ILE A 62 8.67 9.09 13.57
C ILE A 62 9.95 9.83 13.98
N GLY A 63 10.31 10.93 13.30
CA GLY A 63 11.54 11.68 13.54
C GLY A 63 12.78 11.02 12.91
N GLU A 64 12.61 10.17 11.90
CA GLU A 64 13.74 9.60 11.17
C GLU A 64 14.49 10.70 10.39
N THR A 65 15.82 10.75 10.52
CA THR A 65 16.63 11.76 9.85
C THR A 65 16.81 11.42 8.36
N ILE A 66 16.51 12.39 7.50
CA ILE A 66 16.72 12.27 6.05
C ILE A 66 18.04 12.96 5.70
N SER A 67 19.00 12.21 5.12
CA SER A 67 20.24 12.80 4.62
C SER A 67 20.01 13.73 3.44
N TYR A 68 20.88 14.72 3.23
CA TYR A 68 20.79 15.64 2.10
C TYR A 68 20.70 14.94 0.74
N LYS A 69 21.46 13.86 0.55
CA LYS A 69 21.41 13.05 -0.67
C LYS A 69 20.02 12.44 -0.92
N LYS A 70 19.35 11.97 0.14
CA LYS A 70 17.98 11.45 0.02
C LYS A 70 16.97 12.55 -0.31
N TRP A 71 17.14 13.76 0.20
CA TRP A 71 16.30 14.91 -0.16
C TRP A 71 16.38 15.22 -1.65
N ILE A 72 17.58 15.22 -2.24
CA ILE A 72 17.75 15.42 -3.70
C ILE A 72 16.97 14.34 -4.47
N LEU A 73 17.09 13.06 -4.09
CA LEU A 73 16.38 11.96 -4.76
C LEU A 73 14.87 12.09 -4.63
N ILE A 74 14.36 12.49 -3.47
CA ILE A 74 12.93 12.74 -3.23
C ILE A 74 12.42 13.84 -4.18
N ILE A 75 13.11 14.98 -4.22
CA ILE A 75 12.73 16.11 -5.09
C ILE A 75 12.78 15.69 -6.57
N THR A 76 13.82 14.98 -6.98
CA THR A 76 13.95 14.49 -8.36
C THR A 76 12.80 13.53 -8.72
N SER A 77 12.37 12.67 -7.80
CA SER A 77 11.23 11.76 -8.01
C SER A 77 9.92 12.53 -8.22
N PHE A 78 9.67 13.58 -7.41
CA PHE A 78 8.48 14.43 -7.58
C PHE A 78 8.52 15.19 -8.91
N ILE A 79 9.67 15.72 -9.30
CA ILE A 79 9.84 16.40 -10.60
C ILE A 79 9.58 15.41 -11.75
N GLY A 80 10.09 14.17 -11.66
CA GLY A 80 9.87 13.13 -12.67
C GLY A 80 8.38 12.85 -12.90
N ILE A 81 7.59 12.79 -11.83
CA ILE A 81 6.13 12.57 -11.97
C ILE A 81 5.41 13.80 -12.51
N LEU A 82 5.82 15.01 -12.10
CA LEU A 82 5.27 16.23 -12.70
C LEU A 82 5.52 16.28 -14.21
N LEU A 83 6.71 15.87 -14.67
CA LEU A 83 7.04 15.83 -16.10
C LEU A 83 6.12 14.88 -16.88
N ILE A 84 5.69 13.77 -16.28
CA ILE A 84 4.71 12.86 -16.90
C ILE A 84 3.38 13.58 -17.14
N GLY A 85 2.93 14.39 -16.18
CA GLY A 85 1.68 15.15 -16.29
C GLY A 85 1.66 16.21 -17.41
N PHE A 86 2.82 16.55 -17.99
CA PHE A 86 2.90 17.51 -19.09
C PHE A 86 2.80 16.85 -20.49
N ASP A 87 2.76 15.52 -20.60
CA ASP A 87 2.51 14.89 -21.90
C ASP A 87 1.03 15.07 -22.30
N PRO A 88 0.74 15.71 -23.44
CA PRO A 88 -0.65 15.92 -23.91
C PRO A 88 -1.46 14.63 -24.06
N LYS A 89 -0.79 13.50 -24.28
CA LYS A 89 -1.43 12.18 -24.35
C LYS A 89 -1.93 11.65 -23.02
N ILE A 90 -1.53 12.29 -21.91
CA ILE A 90 -1.82 11.86 -20.54
C ILE A 90 -2.90 12.74 -19.90
N VAL A 91 -3.39 13.75 -20.60
CA VAL A 91 -4.45 14.64 -20.07
C VAL A 91 -5.69 13.81 -19.68
N ASP A 92 -6.03 12.78 -20.45
CA ASP A 92 -7.15 11.89 -20.16
C ASP A 92 -6.89 10.95 -18.98
N GLU A 93 -5.63 10.78 -18.55
CA GLU A 93 -5.20 9.93 -17.44
C GLU A 93 -5.08 10.66 -16.10
N ILE A 94 -5.37 11.96 -16.04
CA ILE A 94 -5.18 12.79 -14.83
C ILE A 94 -5.92 12.19 -13.64
N LEU A 95 -7.15 11.70 -13.84
CA LEU A 95 -7.91 11.06 -12.76
C LEU A 95 -7.22 9.81 -12.22
N GLY A 96 -6.73 8.94 -13.11
CA GLY A 96 -5.97 7.75 -12.73
C GLY A 96 -4.69 8.09 -11.96
N ILE A 97 -3.98 9.13 -12.42
CA ILE A 97 -2.76 9.62 -11.75
C ILE A 97 -3.08 10.18 -10.35
N LEU A 98 -4.14 10.95 -10.19
CA LEU A 98 -4.55 11.45 -8.87
C LEU A 98 -4.92 10.31 -7.92
N LEU A 99 -5.64 9.30 -8.40
CA LEU A 99 -6.01 8.13 -7.60
C LEU A 99 -4.78 7.31 -7.18
N ILE A 100 -3.79 7.13 -8.08
CA ILE A 100 -2.56 6.42 -7.71
C ILE A 100 -1.69 7.23 -6.74
N CYS A 101 -1.72 8.56 -6.80
CA CYS A 101 -1.09 9.42 -5.79
C CYS A 101 -1.76 9.26 -4.43
N CYS A 102 -3.09 9.14 -4.37
CA CYS A 102 -3.80 8.81 -3.13
C CYS A 102 -3.36 7.44 -2.60
N MET A 103 -3.27 6.43 -3.45
CA MET A 103 -2.74 5.12 -3.08
C MET A 103 -1.35 5.24 -2.47
N ALA A 104 -0.44 5.97 -3.14
CA ALA A 104 0.93 6.17 -2.68
C ALA A 104 0.98 6.87 -1.30
N PHE A 105 0.07 7.79 -1.03
CA PHE A 105 -0.06 8.45 0.26
C PHE A 105 -0.54 7.46 1.37
N PHE A 106 -1.57 6.65 1.09
CA PHE A 106 -2.01 5.61 2.03
C PHE A 106 -0.92 4.59 2.30
N TYR A 107 -0.17 4.21 1.27
CA TYR A 107 0.99 3.33 1.44
C TYR A 107 2.04 3.96 2.35
N ALA A 108 2.37 5.24 2.17
CA ALA A 108 3.31 5.96 3.01
C ALA A 108 2.85 6.01 4.48
N LEU A 109 1.57 6.30 4.74
CA LEU A 109 1.02 6.25 6.09
C LEU A 109 1.07 4.85 6.70
N ALA A 110 0.80 3.81 5.91
CA ALA A 110 0.91 2.43 6.37
C ALA A 110 2.34 2.10 6.84
N GLN A 111 3.37 2.60 6.16
CA GLN A 111 4.76 2.40 6.57
C GLN A 111 5.05 3.08 7.94
N VAL A 112 4.48 4.26 8.17
CA VAL A 112 4.57 4.93 9.47
C VAL A 112 3.92 4.09 10.57
N PHE A 113 2.69 3.62 10.35
CA PHE A 113 2.01 2.78 11.33
C PHE A 113 2.74 1.46 11.59
N SER A 114 3.33 0.84 10.56
CA SER A 114 4.08 -0.40 10.70
C SER A 114 5.27 -0.25 11.66
N ARG A 115 5.90 0.92 11.72
CA ARG A 115 7.00 1.21 12.66
C ARG A 115 6.52 1.28 14.11
N TYR A 116 5.32 1.79 14.36
CA TYR A 116 4.72 1.75 15.71
C TYR A 116 4.35 0.33 16.14
N LEU A 117 4.19 -0.59 15.19
CA LEU A 117 3.82 -2.00 15.42
C LEU A 117 5.02 -2.95 15.48
N LYS A 118 6.26 -2.45 15.44
CA LYS A 118 7.49 -3.25 15.40
C LYS A 118 7.63 -4.29 16.54
N GLU A 119 7.00 -4.05 17.69
CA GLU A 119 7.02 -4.94 18.84
C GLU A 119 5.99 -6.08 18.73
N LEU A 120 4.99 -5.95 17.87
CA LEU A 120 3.99 -7.00 17.63
C LEU A 120 4.53 -8.11 16.73
N ASP A 121 3.89 -9.27 16.83
CA ASP A 121 4.16 -10.35 15.89
C ASP A 121 3.73 -9.94 14.47
N VAL A 122 4.66 -10.05 13.53
CA VAL A 122 4.43 -9.72 12.12
C VAL A 122 3.31 -10.57 11.52
N LYS A 123 3.22 -11.85 11.91
CA LYS A 123 2.18 -12.76 11.44
C LYS A 123 0.80 -12.30 11.90
N PHE A 124 0.69 -11.92 13.17
CA PHE A 124 -0.55 -11.38 13.73
C PHE A 124 -0.95 -10.08 13.04
N THR A 125 -0.01 -9.14 12.89
CA THR A 125 -0.27 -7.85 12.24
C THR A 125 -0.74 -8.03 10.79
N ASN A 126 -0.09 -8.93 10.03
CA ASN A 126 -0.47 -9.21 8.65
C ASN A 126 -1.83 -9.92 8.54
N ALA A 127 -2.12 -10.88 9.43
CA ALA A 127 -3.41 -11.57 9.47
C ALA A 127 -4.56 -10.61 9.83
N PHE A 128 -4.34 -9.73 10.81
CA PHE A 128 -5.33 -8.72 11.19
C PHE A 128 -5.59 -7.71 10.07
N MET A 129 -4.52 -7.22 9.41
CA MET A 129 -4.62 -6.37 8.22
C MET A 129 -5.45 -7.05 7.11
N GLY A 130 -5.15 -8.31 6.81
CA GLY A 130 -5.87 -9.07 5.78
C GLY A 130 -7.35 -9.26 6.12
N LEU A 131 -7.68 -9.53 7.39
CA LEU A 131 -9.05 -9.68 7.86
C LEU A 131 -9.83 -8.35 7.74
N VAL A 132 -9.28 -7.25 8.24
CA VAL A 132 -9.91 -5.92 8.13
C VAL A 132 -10.05 -5.52 6.66
N GLY A 133 -9.00 -5.72 5.85
CA GLY A 133 -9.03 -5.43 4.42
C GLY A 133 -10.11 -6.23 3.70
N CYS A 134 -10.19 -7.54 3.95
CA CYS A 134 -11.19 -8.40 3.35
C CYS A 134 -12.63 -7.94 3.68
N ILE A 135 -12.93 -7.68 4.96
CA ILE A 135 -14.26 -7.26 5.39
C ILE A 135 -14.64 -5.92 4.76
N VAL A 136 -13.75 -4.90 4.87
CA VAL A 136 -14.08 -3.55 4.40
C VAL A 136 -14.15 -3.50 2.87
N LEU A 137 -13.21 -4.14 2.16
CA LEU A 137 -13.25 -4.17 0.70
C LEU A 137 -14.44 -4.97 0.17
N LEU A 138 -14.85 -6.07 0.85
CA LEU A 138 -16.07 -6.80 0.49
C LEU A 138 -17.32 -5.91 0.62
N ILE A 139 -17.43 -5.15 1.71
CA ILE A 139 -18.55 -4.21 1.90
C ILE A 139 -18.53 -3.14 0.80
N LEU A 140 -17.36 -2.56 0.49
CA LEU A 140 -17.23 -1.58 -0.57
C LEU A 140 -17.59 -2.16 -1.94
N SER A 141 -17.12 -3.38 -2.24
CA SER A 141 -17.42 -4.07 -3.49
C SER A 141 -18.93 -4.31 -3.65
N ILE A 142 -19.61 -4.79 -2.61
CA ILE A 142 -21.07 -4.96 -2.63
C ILE A 142 -21.77 -3.62 -2.88
N PHE A 143 -21.26 -2.53 -2.29
CA PHE A 143 -21.86 -1.21 -2.43
C PHE A 143 -21.67 -0.61 -3.83
N PHE A 144 -20.49 -0.77 -4.43
CA PHE A 144 -20.16 -0.18 -5.72
C PHE A 144 -20.49 -1.09 -6.92
N GLU A 145 -20.33 -2.41 -6.77
CA GLU A 145 -20.48 -3.39 -7.84
C GLU A 145 -21.81 -4.18 -7.75
N GLY A 146 -22.53 -4.06 -6.62
CA GLY A 146 -23.81 -4.70 -6.40
C GLY A 146 -23.72 -6.23 -6.39
N ASN A 147 -24.70 -6.89 -6.99
CA ASN A 147 -24.81 -8.36 -6.97
C ASN A 147 -23.75 -9.09 -7.82
N THR A 148 -22.97 -8.38 -8.63
CA THR A 148 -21.93 -8.99 -9.48
C THR A 148 -20.86 -9.71 -8.65
N VAL A 149 -20.60 -9.27 -7.41
CA VAL A 149 -19.67 -9.89 -6.46
C VAL A 149 -19.98 -11.39 -6.23
N PHE A 150 -21.24 -11.80 -6.35
CA PHE A 150 -21.66 -13.18 -6.10
C PHE A 150 -21.61 -14.10 -7.33
N HIS A 151 -21.22 -13.58 -8.52
CA HIS A 151 -21.11 -14.37 -9.75
C HIS A 151 -19.77 -15.11 -9.85
N LEU A 152 -19.32 -15.76 -8.76
CA LEU A 152 -18.05 -16.50 -8.67
C LEU A 152 -17.93 -17.64 -9.69
N LYS A 153 -19.05 -18.17 -10.21
CA LYS A 153 -19.05 -19.27 -11.18
C LYS A 153 -18.45 -18.89 -12.56
N ASN A 154 -18.42 -17.61 -12.87
CA ASN A 154 -17.94 -17.10 -14.18
C ASN A 154 -16.49 -16.61 -14.13
N ILE A 155 -15.80 -16.78 -12.99
CA ILE A 155 -14.41 -16.36 -12.87
C ILE A 155 -13.49 -17.37 -13.53
N ASN A 156 -12.66 -16.89 -14.47
CA ASN A 156 -11.66 -17.71 -15.15
C ASN A 156 -10.63 -18.23 -14.14
N ILE A 157 -10.10 -19.44 -14.41
CA ILE A 157 -9.04 -20.06 -13.59
C ILE A 157 -7.81 -19.14 -13.47
N ASP A 158 -7.48 -18.39 -14.50
CA ASP A 158 -6.35 -17.45 -14.48
C ASP A 158 -6.52 -16.35 -13.44
N ALA A 159 -7.74 -15.84 -13.23
CA ALA A 159 -8.03 -14.86 -12.18
C ALA A 159 -7.83 -15.45 -10.78
N TRP A 160 -8.22 -16.71 -10.57
CA TRP A 160 -7.95 -17.42 -9.32
C TRP A 160 -6.47 -17.65 -9.08
N LEU A 161 -5.71 -18.01 -10.11
CA LEU A 161 -4.25 -18.18 -10.02
C LEU A 161 -3.57 -16.83 -9.73
N MET A 162 -4.00 -15.74 -10.35
CA MET A 162 -3.50 -14.39 -10.05
C MET A 162 -3.82 -13.97 -8.62
N ALA A 163 -5.04 -14.22 -8.13
CA ALA A 163 -5.42 -13.93 -6.75
C ALA A 163 -4.58 -14.72 -5.74
N LEU A 164 -4.34 -16.00 -6.01
CA LEU A 164 -3.50 -16.87 -5.20
C LEU A 164 -2.04 -16.38 -5.19
N HIS A 165 -1.50 -16.06 -6.37
CA HIS A 165 -0.14 -15.52 -6.52
C HIS A 165 0.01 -14.21 -5.72
N HIS A 166 -0.91 -13.27 -5.89
CA HIS A 166 -0.86 -12.00 -5.16
C HIS A 166 -1.04 -12.19 -3.66
N GLY A 167 -1.99 -13.00 -3.23
CA GLY A 167 -2.24 -13.26 -1.80
C GLY A 167 -1.10 -13.99 -1.10
N VAL A 168 -0.52 -15.02 -1.74
CA VAL A 168 0.53 -15.85 -1.12
C VAL A 168 1.91 -15.22 -1.34
N LEU A 169 2.33 -14.97 -2.58
CA LEU A 169 3.69 -14.52 -2.85
C LEU A 169 3.89 -13.05 -2.52
N CYS A 170 3.01 -12.16 -2.97
CA CYS A 170 3.19 -10.74 -2.69
C CYS A 170 2.83 -10.40 -1.24
N SER A 171 1.68 -10.84 -0.74
CA SER A 171 1.21 -10.46 0.59
C SER A 171 1.92 -11.24 1.70
N LEU A 172 1.90 -12.58 1.67
CA LEU A 172 2.52 -13.34 2.76
C LEU A 172 4.06 -13.29 2.70
N MET A 173 4.68 -13.50 1.55
CA MET A 173 6.14 -13.52 1.48
C MET A 173 6.72 -12.11 1.39
N GLY A 174 6.25 -11.27 0.47
CA GLY A 174 6.78 -9.93 0.24
C GLY A 174 6.56 -9.01 1.43
N HIS A 175 5.31 -8.73 1.78
CA HIS A 175 4.99 -7.79 2.86
C HIS A 175 5.47 -8.27 4.24
N MET A 176 5.35 -9.58 4.54
CA MET A 176 5.85 -10.09 5.82
C MET A 176 7.37 -9.93 5.95
N SER A 177 8.12 -10.17 4.88
CA SER A 177 9.58 -9.97 4.87
C SER A 177 9.93 -8.51 5.09
N MET A 178 9.24 -7.59 4.41
CA MET A 178 9.42 -6.15 4.58
C MET A 178 9.11 -5.72 6.03
N PHE A 179 7.97 -6.13 6.59
CA PHE A 179 7.61 -5.78 7.97
C PHE A 179 8.54 -6.39 9.00
N TYR A 180 9.08 -7.58 8.73
CA TYR A 180 10.11 -8.18 9.57
C TYR A 180 11.39 -7.32 9.57
N LEU A 181 11.83 -6.82 8.40
CA LEU A 181 13.00 -5.96 8.29
C LEU A 181 12.81 -4.61 8.99
N TYR A 182 11.58 -4.07 9.05
CA TYR A 182 11.29 -2.83 9.78
C TYR A 182 11.47 -2.94 11.31
N LYS A 183 11.60 -4.14 11.85
CA LYS A 183 11.99 -4.30 13.27
C LYS A 183 13.42 -3.86 13.53
N PHE A 184 14.29 -3.98 12.52
CA PHE A 184 15.74 -3.76 12.66
C PHE A 184 16.21 -2.50 11.92
N TYR A 185 15.56 -2.13 10.82
CA TYR A 185 16.02 -1.07 9.92
C TYR A 185 14.96 0.02 9.74
N PRO A 186 15.38 1.29 9.54
CA PRO A 186 14.44 2.38 9.24
C PRO A 186 13.80 2.20 7.85
N VAL A 187 12.60 2.79 7.68
CA VAL A 187 11.81 2.71 6.44
C VAL A 187 12.63 3.12 5.22
N GLY A 188 13.37 4.23 5.33
CA GLY A 188 14.17 4.74 4.22
C GLY A 188 15.38 3.89 3.82
N GLN A 189 15.69 2.79 4.54
CA GLN A 189 16.70 1.82 4.12
C GLN A 189 16.09 0.58 3.48
N VAL A 190 14.95 0.13 3.95
CA VAL A 190 14.30 -1.12 3.50
C VAL A 190 13.49 -0.89 2.23
N LEU A 191 12.70 0.19 2.20
CA LEU A 191 11.71 0.41 1.16
C LEU A 191 12.28 0.48 -0.27
N PRO A 192 13.46 1.09 -0.54
CA PRO A 192 14.05 1.11 -1.89
C PRO A 192 14.40 -0.26 -2.47
N PHE A 193 14.54 -1.28 -1.63
CA PHE A 193 14.82 -2.66 -2.09
C PHE A 193 13.55 -3.48 -2.30
N TYR A 194 12.42 -2.98 -1.86
CA TYR A 194 11.13 -3.65 -2.01
C TYR A 194 10.36 -3.19 -3.24
N ALA A 195 10.67 -2.02 -3.77
CA ALA A 195 9.96 -1.35 -4.87
C ALA A 195 10.29 -1.91 -6.27
#